data_7c28634941c0bc42d195895ee6255bbe
#
_entry.id   7c28634941c0bc42d195895ee6255bbe
#
_cell.length_a   1.000
_cell.length_b   1.000
_cell.length_c   1.000
_cell.angle_alpha   90.00
_cell.angle_beta   90.00
_cell.angle_gamma   90.00
#
_symmetry.space_group_name_H-M   'P 1'
#
loop_
_entity.id
_entity.type
_entity.pdbx_description
1 polymer ?
#
loop_
_entity_poly.entity_id
_entity_poly.type
_entity_poly.pdbx_seq_one_letter_code
_entity_poly.pdbx_strand_id
1 'polypeptide(L)'
;MLEEERKYLVDDAFTMPDLGAAGRVSVRGPVSLRATYYDTAERLLARHGVSLRYRSSDARSRTWTVKLPSSAPGVRHEHSRPSAGAGVVPEDLLDLVTAYRRGRTLLPAAVLRTSRTVYDVTDRDGNVLAEVADDAVSVMEGRRVVSGFREIEVERIGGEPKVLDKIERLLLRAGAQPGDFVPKHVRAMGPVEAPVLVAPEPLRRRPRAGDVVTEAIRRDVARIFKHDPFARLREMMPNGDTPVHQMRVGTRRLRSDLQTFQALLEQEWTARLRAELAWLAEALGGARDVEVLRARLYRTAGADPLSPPDSAAIERIDAALASRQAKALATLDAALHSRRYVKLLEALVGAVREPRLSPLAQERADRVLPGIVRKPWRRLTVGGGGAPGAGGLTPDLPDDDWHEVRKRAKRARYAADAVSVVVGPDAVLLAKAIARAQGVLGEHQDAAIAADAWVEAAAAEPGNVALAVTAGRLFERERAAVTRARAAFPAVWLSVVEEKNIAWLK
;
A
#
# COMPACT_ATOMS: atom_id res chain seq x y z
N MET A 1 -11.47 10.85 -2.77
CA MET A 1 -11.84 10.94 -4.21
C MET A 1 -10.58 10.78 -5.04
N LEU A 2 -10.64 10.06 -6.18
CA LEU A 2 -9.55 10.05 -7.15
C LEU A 2 -9.71 11.24 -8.08
N GLU A 3 -8.65 12.03 -8.21
CA GLU A 3 -8.55 13.20 -9.09
C GLU A 3 -7.57 12.84 -10.21
N GLU A 4 -8.00 12.95 -11.46
CA GLU A 4 -7.15 12.80 -12.64
C GLU A 4 -6.99 14.15 -13.31
N GLU A 5 -5.77 14.70 -13.25
CA GLU A 5 -5.48 16.04 -13.79
C GLU A 5 -4.28 16.03 -14.72
N ARG A 6 -4.25 16.97 -15.67
CA ARG A 6 -3.09 17.32 -16.50
C ARG A 6 -2.74 18.78 -16.30
N LYS A 7 -1.44 19.09 -16.34
CA LYS A 7 -0.94 20.46 -16.14
C LYS A 7 -0.20 20.95 -17.36
N TYR A 8 -0.40 22.25 -17.62
CA TYR A 8 0.26 22.92 -18.73
C TYR A 8 0.84 24.25 -18.25
N LEU A 9 2.04 24.56 -18.72
CA LEU A 9 2.72 25.82 -18.49
C LEU A 9 2.34 26.78 -19.61
N VAL A 10 1.99 28.00 -19.23
CA VAL A 10 1.65 29.08 -20.15
C VAL A 10 2.34 30.37 -19.70
N ASP A 11 2.62 31.25 -20.63
CA ASP A 11 3.09 32.61 -20.35
C ASP A 11 1.91 33.57 -20.16
N ASP A 12 2.22 34.83 -19.87
CA ASP A 12 1.20 35.86 -19.65
C ASP A 12 0.44 36.22 -20.94
N ALA A 13 1.04 36.00 -22.13
CA ALA A 13 0.46 36.29 -23.44
C ALA A 13 -0.48 35.17 -23.92
N PHE A 14 -0.49 34.01 -23.26
CA PHE A 14 -1.34 32.89 -23.64
C PHE A 14 -2.82 33.26 -23.58
N THR A 15 -3.52 32.94 -24.65
CA THR A 15 -4.98 33.08 -24.74
C THR A 15 -5.61 31.71 -24.80
N MET A 16 -6.62 31.48 -23.91
CA MET A 16 -7.36 30.23 -23.91
C MET A 16 -8.01 29.98 -25.27
N PRO A 17 -7.72 28.85 -25.92
CA PRO A 17 -8.34 28.51 -27.20
C PRO A 17 -9.85 28.18 -27.03
N ASP A 18 -10.56 28.16 -28.15
CA ASP A 18 -11.92 27.62 -28.17
C ASP A 18 -11.87 26.10 -27.85
N LEU A 19 -12.50 25.72 -26.74
CA LEU A 19 -12.60 24.34 -26.30
C LEU A 19 -13.84 23.61 -26.84
N GLY A 20 -14.64 24.25 -27.70
CA GLY A 20 -15.89 23.73 -28.27
C GLY A 20 -15.77 22.37 -28.97
N ALA A 21 -14.61 22.04 -29.51
CA ALA A 21 -14.34 20.71 -30.07
C ALA A 21 -14.33 19.59 -29.04
N ALA A 22 -14.16 19.90 -27.74
CA ALA A 22 -14.18 18.92 -26.65
C ALA A 22 -15.57 18.74 -26.05
N GLY A 23 -16.45 19.76 -26.13
CA GLY A 23 -17.81 19.77 -25.58
C GLY A 23 -18.42 21.18 -25.57
N ARG A 24 -19.59 21.35 -24.96
CA ARG A 24 -20.12 22.69 -24.71
C ARG A 24 -19.32 23.31 -23.56
N VAL A 25 -19.04 24.62 -23.68
CA VAL A 25 -18.20 25.35 -22.73
C VAL A 25 -19.00 26.40 -21.99
N SER A 26 -18.91 26.41 -20.68
CA SER A 26 -19.36 27.52 -19.84
C SER A 26 -18.20 28.07 -19.02
N VAL A 27 -18.17 29.40 -18.84
CA VAL A 27 -17.04 30.06 -18.17
C VAL A 27 -17.51 30.62 -16.82
N ARG A 28 -16.73 30.34 -15.78
CA ARG A 28 -16.97 30.85 -14.43
C ARG A 28 -15.71 31.62 -13.92
N GLY A 29 -15.93 32.69 -13.20
CA GLY A 29 -14.88 33.50 -12.58
C GLY A 29 -14.64 34.84 -13.28
N PRO A 30 -13.50 35.49 -12.95
CA PRO A 30 -12.43 35.03 -12.07
C PRO A 30 -12.84 34.95 -10.60
N VAL A 31 -12.31 33.94 -9.90
CA VAL A 31 -12.45 33.72 -8.45
C VAL A 31 -11.09 33.88 -7.78
N SER A 32 -11.03 34.67 -6.70
CA SER A 32 -9.81 34.82 -5.92
C SER A 32 -9.72 33.72 -4.85
N LEU A 33 -8.63 32.97 -4.88
CA LEU A 33 -8.30 31.92 -3.93
C LEU A 33 -7.05 32.26 -3.15
N ARG A 34 -7.07 32.05 -1.83
CA ARG A 34 -5.89 32.12 -0.99
C ARG A 34 -5.63 30.73 -0.40
N ALA A 35 -4.46 30.17 -0.65
CA ALA A 35 -4.04 28.87 -0.15
C ALA A 35 -2.79 29.00 0.71
N THR A 36 -2.84 28.47 1.93
CA THR A 36 -1.66 28.28 2.79
C THR A 36 -1.32 26.80 2.78
N TYR A 37 -0.13 26.47 2.32
CA TYR A 37 0.42 25.11 2.34
C TYR A 37 1.22 24.88 3.61
N TYR A 38 1.08 23.69 4.17
CA TYR A 38 1.74 23.29 5.40
C TYR A 38 2.69 22.12 5.14
N ASP A 39 3.87 22.18 5.72
CA ASP A 39 4.88 21.12 5.66
C ASP A 39 5.75 21.15 6.93
N THR A 40 6.61 20.15 7.09
CA THR A 40 7.66 20.19 8.12
C THR A 40 8.79 21.12 7.69
N ALA A 41 9.67 21.52 8.62
CA ALA A 41 10.84 22.36 8.32
C ALA A 41 11.71 21.72 7.22
N GLU A 42 11.81 20.39 7.18
CA GLU A 42 12.56 19.61 6.20
C GLU A 42 11.80 19.34 4.90
N ARG A 43 10.59 19.89 4.76
CA ARG A 43 9.70 19.70 3.59
C ARG A 43 9.36 18.25 3.32
N LEU A 44 9.11 17.46 4.36
CA LEU A 44 8.90 16.01 4.24
C LEU A 44 7.65 15.64 3.45
N LEU A 45 6.56 16.41 3.54
CA LEU A 45 5.35 16.13 2.76
C LEU A 45 5.65 16.32 1.27
N ALA A 46 6.22 17.46 0.89
CA ALA A 46 6.58 17.77 -0.50
C ALA A 46 7.54 16.73 -1.08
N ARG A 47 8.56 16.31 -0.31
CA ARG A 47 9.50 15.25 -0.72
C ARG A 47 8.78 13.95 -1.09
N HIS A 48 7.70 13.59 -0.40
CA HIS A 48 6.91 12.39 -0.68
C HIS A 48 5.76 12.62 -1.69
N GLY A 49 5.70 13.79 -2.33
CA GLY A 49 4.63 14.14 -3.25
C GLY A 49 3.27 14.39 -2.60
N VAL A 50 3.27 14.61 -1.28
CA VAL A 50 2.08 14.91 -0.49
C VAL A 50 1.93 16.42 -0.35
N SER A 51 0.69 16.92 -0.41
CA SER A 51 0.39 18.31 -0.09
C SER A 51 -0.72 18.40 0.95
N LEU A 52 -0.53 19.30 1.91
CA LEU A 52 -1.54 19.68 2.89
C LEU A 52 -1.76 21.18 2.76
N ARG A 53 -2.99 21.61 2.52
CA ARG A 53 -3.33 23.02 2.38
C ARG A 53 -4.61 23.41 3.08
N TYR A 54 -4.65 24.64 3.56
CA TYR A 54 -5.86 25.35 3.86
C TYR A 54 -6.15 26.35 2.74
N ARG A 55 -7.36 26.33 2.17
CA ARG A 55 -7.78 27.24 1.09
C ARG A 55 -9.02 28.00 1.49
N SER A 56 -9.03 29.30 1.22
CA SER A 56 -10.21 30.15 1.31
C SER A 56 -10.47 30.84 -0.03
N SER A 57 -11.74 31.11 -0.32
CA SER A 57 -12.17 31.87 -1.49
C SER A 57 -12.95 33.10 -1.06
N ASP A 58 -13.08 34.07 -1.95
CA ASP A 58 -13.96 35.23 -1.79
C ASP A 58 -15.44 34.85 -1.74
N ALA A 59 -15.83 33.68 -2.30
CA ALA A 59 -17.13 33.06 -2.13
C ALA A 59 -17.35 32.43 -0.73
N ARG A 60 -16.50 32.74 0.26
CA ARG A 60 -16.53 32.25 1.66
C ARG A 60 -16.36 30.74 1.82
N SER A 61 -15.98 30.00 0.79
CA SER A 61 -15.57 28.60 0.94
C SER A 61 -14.25 28.51 1.69
N ARG A 62 -14.17 27.64 2.68
CA ARG A 62 -12.95 27.38 3.47
C ARG A 62 -12.78 25.88 3.62
N THR A 63 -11.63 25.35 3.18
CA THR A 63 -11.37 23.91 3.17
C THR A 63 -9.94 23.59 3.54
N TRP A 64 -9.77 22.53 4.32
CA TRP A 64 -8.52 21.80 4.42
C TRP A 64 -8.50 20.69 3.38
N THR A 65 -7.36 20.49 2.73
CA THR A 65 -7.19 19.45 1.70
C THR A 65 -5.84 18.77 1.86
N VAL A 66 -5.86 17.44 1.87
CA VAL A 66 -4.67 16.59 1.69
C VAL A 66 -4.76 15.94 0.31
N LYS A 67 -3.67 16.03 -0.47
CA LYS A 67 -3.50 15.26 -1.71
C LYS A 67 -2.37 14.25 -1.50
N LEU A 68 -2.69 12.97 -1.66
CA LEU A 68 -1.75 11.86 -1.54
C LEU A 68 -1.36 11.35 -2.94
N PRO A 69 -0.11 10.88 -3.14
CA PRO A 69 0.31 10.33 -4.43
C PRO A 69 -0.42 9.02 -4.74
N SER A 70 -0.72 8.81 -6.01
CA SER A 70 -1.17 7.53 -6.56
C SER A 70 -0.03 6.80 -7.27
N SER A 71 -0.26 5.54 -7.66
CA SER A 71 0.66 4.80 -8.52
C SER A 71 0.53 5.15 -10.01
N ALA A 72 -0.60 5.78 -10.40
CA ALA A 72 -0.82 6.22 -11.77
C ALA A 72 -0.33 7.68 -11.94
N PRO A 73 0.44 7.98 -12.99
CA PRO A 73 0.82 9.35 -13.31
C PRO A 73 -0.42 10.24 -13.49
N GLY A 74 -0.38 11.48 -13.02
CA GLY A 74 -1.50 12.41 -13.14
C GLY A 74 -2.69 12.12 -12.25
N VAL A 75 -2.65 11.09 -11.41
CA VAL A 75 -3.75 10.73 -10.50
C VAL A 75 -3.33 10.96 -9.04
N ARG A 76 -4.24 11.54 -8.25
CA ARG A 76 -4.05 11.74 -6.80
C ARG A 76 -5.28 11.35 -6.01
N HIS A 77 -5.07 11.01 -4.75
CA HIS A 77 -6.17 10.86 -3.79
C HIS A 77 -6.35 12.18 -3.06
N GLU A 78 -7.48 12.84 -3.29
CA GLU A 78 -7.84 14.08 -2.59
C GLU A 78 -8.83 13.80 -1.45
N HIS A 79 -8.51 14.34 -0.26
CA HIS A 79 -9.35 14.31 0.92
C HIS A 79 -9.51 15.73 1.44
N SER A 80 -10.76 16.23 1.43
CA SER A 80 -11.07 17.60 1.82
C SER A 80 -12.08 17.64 2.98
N ARG A 81 -11.91 18.65 3.85
CA ARG A 81 -12.84 18.94 4.95
C ARG A 81 -13.16 20.42 4.98
N PRO A 82 -14.46 20.79 5.08
CA PRO A 82 -14.86 22.16 5.39
C PRO A 82 -14.25 22.59 6.72
N SER A 83 -13.90 23.88 6.85
CA SER A 83 -13.30 24.40 8.07
C SER A 83 -13.72 25.84 8.34
N ALA A 84 -13.86 26.19 9.62
CA ALA A 84 -14.12 27.56 10.06
C ALA A 84 -12.88 28.49 9.98
N GLY A 85 -11.65 27.91 9.98
CA GLY A 85 -10.40 28.69 9.99
C GLY A 85 -9.13 27.90 9.70
N ALA A 86 -8.04 28.62 9.53
CA ALA A 86 -6.72 28.08 9.22
C ALA A 86 -5.94 27.54 10.46
N GLY A 87 -6.47 27.70 11.67
CA GLY A 87 -5.70 27.52 12.90
C GLY A 87 -5.36 26.06 13.23
N VAL A 88 -6.23 25.11 12.93
CA VAL A 88 -6.04 23.71 13.32
C VAL A 88 -6.36 22.81 12.14
N VAL A 89 -5.41 21.95 11.79
CA VAL A 89 -5.62 20.88 10.80
C VAL A 89 -6.60 19.87 11.40
N PRO A 90 -7.66 19.47 10.68
CA PRO A 90 -8.55 18.40 11.11
C PRO A 90 -7.77 17.11 11.42
N GLU A 91 -8.10 16.46 12.52
CA GLU A 91 -7.34 15.30 13.03
C GLU A 91 -7.29 14.15 12.01
N ASP A 92 -8.41 13.87 11.36
CA ASP A 92 -8.50 12.85 10.31
C ASP A 92 -7.60 13.15 9.10
N LEU A 93 -7.39 14.42 8.73
CA LEU A 93 -6.44 14.80 7.68
C LEU A 93 -4.99 14.79 8.18
N LEU A 94 -4.78 15.13 9.47
CA LEU A 94 -3.48 15.05 10.10
C LEU A 94 -2.97 13.61 10.18
N ASP A 95 -3.87 12.67 10.39
CA ASP A 95 -3.59 11.24 10.43
C ASP A 95 -3.06 10.72 9.08
N LEU A 96 -3.62 11.19 7.96
CA LEU A 96 -3.18 10.78 6.62
C LEU A 96 -1.73 11.16 6.30
N VAL A 97 -1.18 12.13 7.00
CA VAL A 97 0.21 12.56 6.80
C VAL A 97 1.17 12.05 7.88
N THR A 98 0.69 11.19 8.79
CA THR A 98 1.48 10.68 9.93
C THR A 98 2.77 9.98 9.50
N ALA A 99 2.71 9.08 8.51
CA ALA A 99 3.90 8.37 8.03
C ALA A 99 4.92 9.32 7.39
N TYR A 100 4.48 10.39 6.78
CA TYR A 100 5.34 11.35 6.12
C TYR A 100 5.98 12.33 7.09
N ARG A 101 5.17 12.97 7.98
CA ARG A 101 5.69 13.95 8.97
C ARG A 101 6.42 13.32 10.15
N ARG A 102 6.11 12.07 10.51
CA ARG A 102 6.75 11.30 11.59
C ARG A 102 6.87 12.06 12.90
N GLY A 103 5.76 12.64 13.35
CA GLY A 103 5.70 13.42 14.59
C GLY A 103 6.27 14.84 14.54
N ARG A 104 6.83 15.29 13.42
CA ARG A 104 7.32 16.67 13.26
C ARG A 104 6.16 17.65 13.16
N THR A 105 6.40 18.86 13.62
CA THR A 105 5.44 19.97 13.58
C THR A 105 5.23 20.41 12.12
N LEU A 106 3.97 20.61 11.75
CA LEU A 106 3.60 21.23 10.48
C LEU A 106 3.57 22.75 10.64
N LEU A 107 4.26 23.44 9.75
CA LEU A 107 4.40 24.89 9.73
C LEU A 107 3.86 25.42 8.39
N PRO A 108 3.35 26.68 8.33
CA PRO A 108 3.09 27.32 7.04
C PRO A 108 4.38 27.37 6.21
N ALA A 109 4.34 26.74 5.03
CA ALA A 109 5.50 26.60 4.16
C ALA A 109 5.43 27.52 2.94
N ALA A 110 4.22 27.71 2.37
CA ALA A 110 3.98 28.65 1.27
C ALA A 110 2.58 29.24 1.36
N VAL A 111 2.45 30.50 0.98
CA VAL A 111 1.15 31.17 0.82
C VAL A 111 1.01 31.60 -0.64
N LEU A 112 -0.04 31.11 -1.27
CA LEU A 112 -0.35 31.42 -2.67
C LEU A 112 -1.68 32.19 -2.76
N ARG A 113 -1.74 33.17 -3.63
CA ARG A 113 -2.97 33.81 -4.08
C ARG A 113 -3.16 33.47 -5.56
N THR A 114 -4.32 32.96 -5.91
CA THR A 114 -4.61 32.53 -7.28
C THR A 114 -5.85 33.25 -7.77
N SER A 115 -5.75 33.89 -8.92
CA SER A 115 -6.92 34.30 -9.70
C SER A 115 -7.24 33.15 -10.66
N ARG A 116 -8.39 32.52 -10.48
CA ARG A 116 -8.81 31.32 -11.22
C ARG A 116 -9.99 31.62 -12.11
N THR A 117 -9.85 31.37 -13.40
CA THR A 117 -10.97 31.28 -14.34
C THR A 117 -11.20 29.82 -14.70
N VAL A 118 -12.45 29.38 -14.64
CA VAL A 118 -12.81 27.98 -14.88
C VAL A 118 -13.65 27.85 -16.13
N TYR A 119 -13.30 26.89 -16.96
CA TYR A 119 -14.05 26.50 -18.16
C TYR A 119 -14.59 25.08 -17.94
N ASP A 120 -15.91 24.96 -17.72
CA ASP A 120 -16.58 23.67 -17.63
C ASP A 120 -16.88 23.16 -19.03
N VAL A 121 -16.32 21.99 -19.36
CA VAL A 121 -16.60 21.29 -20.61
C VAL A 121 -17.66 20.24 -20.34
N THR A 122 -18.85 20.39 -20.98
CA THR A 122 -20.00 19.52 -20.74
C THR A 122 -20.38 18.73 -22.00
N ASP A 123 -21.06 17.60 -21.82
CA ASP A 123 -21.69 16.84 -22.91
C ASP A 123 -22.98 17.53 -23.39
N ARG A 124 -23.71 16.85 -24.29
CA ARG A 124 -24.99 17.35 -24.84
C ARG A 124 -26.08 17.39 -23.78
N ASP A 125 -26.00 16.57 -22.76
CA ASP A 125 -26.98 16.42 -21.69
C ASP A 125 -26.68 17.34 -20.50
N GLY A 126 -25.57 18.12 -20.55
CA GLY A 126 -25.17 19.08 -19.54
C GLY A 126 -24.28 18.47 -18.42
N ASN A 127 -23.89 17.21 -18.54
CA ASN A 127 -22.96 16.61 -17.54
C ASN A 127 -21.54 17.17 -17.75
N VAL A 128 -20.88 17.57 -16.67
CA VAL A 128 -19.48 18.04 -16.71
C VAL A 128 -18.55 16.89 -17.01
N LEU A 129 -17.81 16.98 -18.12
CA LEU A 129 -16.81 16.00 -18.52
C LEU A 129 -15.43 16.36 -17.97
N ALA A 130 -15.06 17.63 -18.06
CA ALA A 130 -13.79 18.14 -17.56
C ALA A 130 -13.93 19.59 -17.10
N GLU A 131 -13.12 19.97 -16.13
CA GLU A 131 -12.88 21.34 -15.69
C GLU A 131 -11.51 21.80 -16.16
N VAL A 132 -11.42 22.92 -16.86
CA VAL A 132 -10.16 23.55 -17.26
C VAL A 132 -10.00 24.82 -16.44
N ALA A 133 -9.04 24.84 -15.54
CA ALA A 133 -8.74 25.95 -14.67
C ALA A 133 -7.51 26.73 -15.18
N ASP A 134 -7.71 27.99 -15.49
CA ASP A 134 -6.65 28.95 -15.82
C ASP A 134 -6.27 29.70 -14.54
N ASP A 135 -5.10 29.42 -14.02
CA ASP A 135 -4.60 29.89 -12.73
C ASP A 135 -3.46 30.88 -12.88
N ALA A 136 -3.72 32.16 -12.61
CA ALA A 136 -2.67 33.15 -12.39
C ALA A 136 -2.29 33.14 -10.90
N VAL A 137 -1.10 32.58 -10.59
CA VAL A 137 -0.63 32.33 -9.23
C VAL A 137 0.39 33.37 -8.80
N SER A 138 0.15 34.01 -7.66
CA SER A 138 1.09 34.89 -6.96
C SER A 138 1.63 34.21 -5.69
N VAL A 139 2.94 34.15 -5.54
CA VAL A 139 3.62 33.68 -4.32
C VAL A 139 3.72 34.83 -3.35
N MET A 140 3.24 34.62 -2.11
CA MET A 140 3.12 35.69 -1.11
C MET A 140 4.16 35.53 0.01
N GLU A 141 4.85 36.60 0.34
CA GLU A 141 5.62 36.75 1.58
C GLU A 141 4.96 37.86 2.43
N GLY A 142 4.20 37.42 3.43
CA GLY A 142 3.34 38.35 4.17
C GLY A 142 2.24 38.94 3.26
N ARG A 143 2.34 40.25 2.99
CA ARG A 143 1.41 41.00 2.07
C ARG A 143 2.04 41.26 0.70
N ARG A 144 3.30 40.98 0.50
CA ARG A 144 4.06 41.26 -0.73
C ARG A 144 3.99 40.06 -1.67
N VAL A 145 3.86 40.32 -2.97
CA VAL A 145 4.06 39.32 -4.04
C VAL A 145 5.57 39.26 -4.32
N VAL A 146 6.15 38.09 -4.21
CA VAL A 146 7.60 37.87 -4.44
C VAL A 146 7.89 37.21 -5.78
N SER A 147 6.95 36.42 -6.31
CA SER A 147 7.02 35.84 -7.66
C SER A 147 5.63 35.44 -8.13
N GLY A 148 5.52 35.04 -9.39
CA GLY A 148 4.26 34.56 -9.94
C GLY A 148 4.50 33.61 -11.10
N PHE A 149 3.47 32.86 -11.45
CA PHE A 149 3.44 32.01 -12.63
C PHE A 149 1.98 31.77 -13.04
N ARG A 150 1.79 31.36 -14.29
CA ARG A 150 0.48 30.97 -14.82
C ARG A 150 0.52 29.51 -15.27
N GLU A 151 -0.54 28.76 -14.96
CA GLU A 151 -0.66 27.36 -15.37
C GLU A 151 -2.12 27.03 -15.68
N ILE A 152 -2.31 26.08 -16.58
CA ILE A 152 -3.62 25.51 -16.87
C ILE A 152 -3.68 24.13 -16.23
N GLU A 153 -4.71 23.87 -15.43
CA GLU A 153 -5.04 22.54 -14.90
C GLU A 153 -6.27 22.02 -15.64
N VAL A 154 -6.20 20.79 -16.13
CA VAL A 154 -7.33 20.11 -16.77
C VAL A 154 -7.66 18.88 -15.92
N GLU A 155 -8.80 18.95 -15.23
CA GLU A 155 -9.28 17.88 -14.36
C GLU A 155 -10.44 17.14 -15.03
N ARG A 156 -10.39 15.80 -15.01
CA ARG A 156 -11.49 14.96 -15.47
C ARG A 156 -12.53 14.81 -14.35
N ILE A 157 -13.74 15.31 -14.61
CA ILE A 157 -14.86 15.20 -13.67
C ILE A 157 -15.73 13.98 -14.01
N GLY A 158 -15.95 13.74 -15.32
CA GLY A 158 -16.78 12.64 -15.80
C GLY A 158 -16.36 12.16 -17.19
N GLY A 159 -17.14 11.27 -17.77
CA GLY A 159 -16.89 10.77 -19.12
C GLY A 159 -15.64 9.92 -19.30
N GLU A 160 -15.26 9.68 -20.54
CA GLU A 160 -14.09 8.88 -20.90
C GLU A 160 -12.78 9.70 -20.83
N PRO A 161 -11.62 9.07 -20.56
CA PRO A 161 -10.30 9.73 -20.54
C PRO A 161 -9.97 10.50 -21.82
N LYS A 162 -10.55 10.14 -22.94
CA LYS A 162 -10.36 10.79 -24.26
C LYS A 162 -10.71 12.28 -24.28
N VAL A 163 -11.54 12.78 -23.32
CA VAL A 163 -11.83 14.21 -23.22
C VAL A 163 -10.57 15.00 -22.89
N LEU A 164 -9.70 14.47 -22.02
CA LEU A 164 -8.43 15.10 -21.69
C LEU A 164 -7.51 15.19 -22.90
N ASP A 165 -7.47 14.16 -23.76
CA ASP A 165 -6.65 14.15 -24.98
C ASP A 165 -7.14 15.18 -26.02
N LYS A 166 -8.45 15.44 -26.06
CA LYS A 166 -9.02 16.48 -26.94
C LYS A 166 -8.62 17.88 -26.47
N ILE A 167 -8.80 18.15 -25.17
CA ILE A 167 -8.45 19.44 -24.56
C ILE A 167 -6.94 19.68 -24.68
N GLU A 168 -6.11 18.69 -24.37
CA GLU A 168 -4.64 18.77 -24.51
C GLU A 168 -4.23 19.22 -25.92
N ARG A 169 -4.76 18.58 -26.96
CA ARG A 169 -4.45 18.96 -28.35
C ARG A 169 -4.78 20.40 -28.67
N LEU A 170 -5.87 20.94 -28.10
CA LEU A 170 -6.27 22.35 -28.29
C LEU A 170 -5.29 23.28 -27.57
N LEU A 171 -4.95 22.97 -26.31
CA LEU A 171 -4.02 23.75 -25.50
C LEU A 171 -2.60 23.78 -26.11
N LEU A 172 -2.08 22.62 -26.56
CA LEU A 172 -0.77 22.53 -27.20
C LEU A 172 -0.70 23.32 -28.50
N ARG A 173 -1.77 23.29 -29.35
CA ARG A 173 -1.84 24.09 -30.57
C ARG A 173 -1.89 25.59 -30.29
N ALA A 174 -2.43 25.99 -29.14
CA ALA A 174 -2.46 27.38 -28.71
C ALA A 174 -1.14 27.85 -28.07
N GLY A 175 -0.14 26.97 -27.93
CA GLY A 175 1.19 27.31 -27.40
C GLY A 175 1.40 26.92 -25.93
N ALA A 176 0.45 26.26 -25.28
CA ALA A 176 0.69 25.70 -23.94
C ALA A 176 1.75 24.58 -24.02
N GLN A 177 2.59 24.48 -23.01
CA GLN A 177 3.59 23.43 -22.91
C GLN A 177 3.18 22.41 -21.86
N PRO A 178 3.35 21.10 -22.07
CA PRO A 178 3.12 20.12 -21.02
C PRO A 178 3.95 20.46 -19.79
N GLY A 179 3.29 20.59 -18.65
CA GLY A 179 3.95 20.84 -17.38
C GLY A 179 4.27 19.54 -16.66
N ASP A 180 5.38 19.53 -15.93
CA ASP A 180 5.63 18.46 -14.95
C ASP A 180 4.53 18.48 -13.89
N PHE A 181 4.20 17.27 -13.37
CA PHE A 181 3.15 17.11 -12.36
C PHE A 181 3.61 17.60 -10.97
N VAL A 182 4.20 18.82 -10.95
CA VAL A 182 4.74 19.47 -9.74
C VAL A 182 3.62 20.22 -9.02
N PRO A 183 3.39 20.01 -7.72
CA PRO A 183 2.43 20.77 -6.94
C PRO A 183 2.77 22.27 -6.92
N LYS A 184 1.75 23.15 -6.94
CA LYS A 184 1.91 24.61 -6.94
C LYS A 184 2.87 25.12 -5.87
N HIS A 185 2.80 24.58 -4.64
CA HIS A 185 3.68 25.01 -3.56
C HIS A 185 5.15 24.58 -3.79
N VAL A 186 5.39 23.41 -4.40
CA VAL A 186 6.75 22.98 -4.74
C VAL A 186 7.31 23.87 -5.85
N ARG A 187 6.50 24.24 -6.83
CA ARG A 187 6.89 25.21 -7.86
C ARG A 187 7.22 26.58 -7.26
N ALA A 188 6.41 27.03 -6.30
CA ALA A 188 6.62 28.31 -5.59
C ALA A 188 7.87 28.34 -4.72
N MET A 189 8.22 27.24 -4.08
CA MET A 189 9.32 27.13 -3.12
C MET A 189 10.61 26.57 -3.71
N GLY A 190 10.60 26.19 -4.99
CA GLY A 190 11.69 25.47 -5.65
C GLY A 190 11.67 23.95 -5.40
N PRO A 191 12.45 23.19 -6.18
CA PRO A 191 12.47 21.75 -6.16
C PRO A 191 12.82 21.18 -4.79
N VAL A 192 12.36 19.97 -4.54
CA VAL A 192 12.73 19.17 -3.36
C VAL A 192 13.40 17.89 -3.82
N GLU A 193 14.39 17.46 -3.08
CA GLU A 193 14.99 16.17 -3.27
C GLU A 193 14.00 15.07 -2.87
N ALA A 194 13.79 14.09 -3.75
CA ALA A 194 12.94 12.95 -3.43
C ALA A 194 13.58 12.13 -2.29
N PRO A 195 12.78 11.62 -1.33
CA PRO A 195 13.33 10.79 -0.29
C PRO A 195 13.76 9.44 -0.87
N VAL A 196 14.72 8.81 -0.22
CA VAL A 196 15.27 7.50 -0.61
C VAL A 196 14.21 6.39 -0.76
N LEU A 197 13.06 6.54 -0.12
CA LEU A 197 11.93 5.61 -0.25
C LEU A 197 11.21 5.71 -1.60
N VAL A 198 11.26 6.86 -2.26
CA VAL A 198 10.54 7.15 -3.52
C VAL A 198 11.45 6.98 -4.73
N ALA A 199 12.68 7.46 -4.64
CA ALA A 199 13.67 7.41 -5.70
C ALA A 199 14.88 6.56 -5.25
N PRO A 200 14.83 5.24 -5.43
CA PRO A 200 15.96 4.37 -5.13
C PRO A 200 17.09 4.61 -6.13
N GLU A 201 18.30 4.53 -5.65
CA GLU A 201 19.45 4.47 -6.55
C GLU A 201 19.49 3.13 -7.28
N PRO A 202 19.76 3.13 -8.59
CA PRO A 202 19.95 1.89 -9.35
C PRO A 202 21.13 1.08 -8.78
N LEU A 203 20.94 -0.21 -8.64
CA LEU A 203 22.03 -1.10 -8.23
C LEU A 203 23.17 -1.04 -9.26
N ARG A 204 24.41 -0.99 -8.77
CA ARG A 204 25.61 -1.07 -9.60
C ARG A 204 25.61 -2.37 -10.39
N ARG A 205 26.34 -2.41 -11.54
CA ARG A 205 26.47 -3.63 -12.36
C ARG A 205 27.00 -4.85 -11.59
N ARG A 206 27.80 -4.62 -10.56
CA ARG A 206 28.34 -5.65 -9.63
C ARG A 206 28.12 -5.18 -8.20
N PRO A 207 26.88 -5.29 -7.66
CA PRO A 207 26.56 -4.76 -6.34
C PRO A 207 27.25 -5.56 -5.25
N ARG A 208 27.42 -4.91 -4.09
CA ARG A 208 27.77 -5.57 -2.84
C ARG A 208 26.53 -6.23 -2.24
N ALA A 209 26.72 -7.21 -1.38
CA ALA A 209 25.60 -7.86 -0.69
C ALA A 209 24.77 -6.86 0.14
N GLY A 210 25.41 -5.85 0.73
CA GLY A 210 24.77 -4.76 1.46
C GLY A 210 23.84 -3.91 0.59
N ASP A 211 24.21 -3.62 -0.65
CA ASP A 211 23.38 -2.84 -1.58
C ASP A 211 22.03 -3.55 -1.82
N VAL A 212 22.07 -4.88 -2.01
CA VAL A 212 20.87 -5.71 -2.24
C VAL A 212 19.98 -5.77 -1.01
N VAL A 213 20.57 -5.92 0.18
CA VAL A 213 19.81 -5.93 1.44
C VAL A 213 19.16 -4.57 1.71
N THR A 214 19.88 -3.48 1.46
CA THR A 214 19.35 -2.11 1.60
C THR A 214 18.17 -1.90 0.67
N GLU A 215 18.25 -2.35 -0.58
CA GLU A 215 17.16 -2.26 -1.54
C GLU A 215 15.94 -3.10 -1.12
N ALA A 216 16.15 -4.31 -0.58
CA ALA A 216 15.08 -5.13 -0.03
C ALA A 216 14.38 -4.44 1.14
N ILE A 217 15.13 -3.87 2.08
CA ILE A 217 14.61 -3.09 3.21
C ILE A 217 13.82 -1.88 2.69
N ARG A 218 14.38 -1.11 1.76
CA ARG A 218 13.75 0.08 1.17
C ARG A 218 12.40 -0.27 0.53
N ARG A 219 12.35 -1.30 -0.29
CA ARG A 219 11.13 -1.76 -0.99
C ARG A 219 10.00 -2.08 -0.01
N ASP A 220 10.30 -2.78 1.07
CA ASP A 220 9.31 -3.20 2.04
C ASP A 220 8.88 -2.05 2.96
N VAL A 221 9.80 -1.16 3.33
CA VAL A 221 9.50 0.08 4.05
C VAL A 221 8.64 1.00 3.18
N ALA A 222 8.99 1.20 1.91
CA ALA A 222 8.18 1.99 0.97
C ALA A 222 6.74 1.46 0.85
N ARG A 223 6.56 0.12 0.88
CA ARG A 223 5.23 -0.50 0.90
C ARG A 223 4.44 -0.12 2.15
N ILE A 224 5.05 -0.15 3.34
CA ILE A 224 4.39 0.25 4.60
C ILE A 224 3.94 1.71 4.51
N PHE A 225 4.85 2.61 4.12
CA PHE A 225 4.57 4.04 4.00
C PHE A 225 3.48 4.36 2.99
N LYS A 226 3.52 3.71 1.82
CA LYS A 226 2.53 3.89 0.76
C LYS A 226 1.11 3.57 1.21
N HIS A 227 0.94 2.55 2.06
CA HIS A 227 -0.38 2.08 2.45
C HIS A 227 -0.85 2.58 3.83
N ASP A 228 -0.01 3.27 4.60
CA ASP A 228 -0.38 3.85 5.91
C ASP A 228 -1.61 4.76 5.83
N PRO A 229 -1.67 5.80 4.96
CA PRO A 229 -2.82 6.68 4.90
C PRO A 229 -4.11 5.93 4.52
N PHE A 230 -4.01 5.00 3.58
CA PHE A 230 -5.17 4.25 3.09
C PHE A 230 -5.67 3.21 4.12
N ALA A 231 -4.77 2.64 4.94
CA ALA A 231 -5.15 1.77 6.05
C ALA A 231 -5.98 2.53 7.10
N ARG A 232 -5.70 3.81 7.33
CA ARG A 232 -6.48 4.70 8.20
C ARG A 232 -7.84 5.06 7.61
N LEU A 233 -7.91 5.27 6.30
CA LEU A 233 -9.15 5.52 5.56
C LEU A 233 -10.03 4.28 5.42
N ARG A 234 -9.47 3.06 5.58
CA ARG A 234 -10.15 1.78 5.36
C ARG A 234 -10.77 1.65 3.96
N GLU A 235 -10.20 2.36 2.98
CA GLU A 235 -10.64 2.30 1.59
C GLU A 235 -10.16 1.02 0.93
N MET A 236 -11.04 0.37 0.14
CA MET A 236 -10.66 -0.77 -0.69
C MET A 236 -9.79 -0.31 -1.85
N MET A 237 -8.78 -1.09 -2.20
CA MET A 237 -7.97 -0.84 -3.37
C MET A 237 -8.71 -1.25 -4.66
N PRO A 238 -8.37 -0.65 -5.82
CA PRO A 238 -9.05 -0.98 -7.10
C PRO A 238 -8.99 -2.47 -7.49
N ASN A 239 -8.00 -3.20 -7.01
CA ASN A 239 -7.84 -4.65 -7.25
C ASN A 239 -8.57 -5.53 -6.23
N GLY A 240 -9.43 -4.95 -5.37
CA GLY A 240 -10.17 -5.66 -4.34
C GLY A 240 -9.36 -6.06 -3.09
N ASP A 241 -8.09 -5.67 -3.02
CA ASP A 241 -7.26 -5.88 -1.82
C ASP A 241 -7.44 -4.74 -0.82
N THR A 242 -6.95 -4.92 0.42
CA THR A 242 -7.01 -3.90 1.46
C THR A 242 -5.63 -3.31 1.77
N PRO A 243 -5.56 -2.00 2.08
CA PRO A 243 -4.31 -1.38 2.50
C PRO A 243 -3.70 -2.04 3.75
N VAL A 244 -4.53 -2.49 4.68
CA VAL A 244 -4.12 -3.26 5.87
C VAL A 244 -3.39 -4.54 5.44
N HIS A 245 -3.91 -5.27 4.44
CA HIS A 245 -3.22 -6.43 3.89
C HIS A 245 -1.86 -6.06 3.29
N GLN A 246 -1.77 -4.98 2.53
CA GLN A 246 -0.52 -4.54 1.92
C GLN A 246 0.52 -4.08 2.97
N MET A 247 0.11 -3.36 4.01
CA MET A 247 1.00 -3.05 5.14
C MET A 247 1.47 -4.30 5.85
N ARG A 248 0.57 -5.28 6.08
CA ARG A 248 0.92 -6.59 6.67
C ARG A 248 1.92 -7.35 5.81
N VAL A 249 1.76 -7.31 4.48
CA VAL A 249 2.73 -7.91 3.55
C VAL A 249 4.09 -7.25 3.68
N GLY A 250 4.18 -5.92 3.64
CA GLY A 250 5.43 -5.17 3.82
C GLY A 250 6.12 -5.49 5.15
N THR A 251 5.38 -5.41 6.26
CA THR A 251 5.87 -5.70 7.60
C THR A 251 6.40 -7.14 7.73
N ARG A 252 5.67 -8.11 7.18
CA ARG A 252 6.07 -9.53 7.22
C ARG A 252 7.27 -9.82 6.34
N ARG A 253 7.34 -9.23 5.12
CA ARG A 253 8.50 -9.38 4.23
C ARG A 253 9.74 -8.79 4.89
N LEU A 254 9.67 -7.56 5.37
CA LEU A 254 10.78 -6.91 6.05
C LEU A 254 11.31 -7.73 7.23
N ARG A 255 10.43 -8.27 8.08
CA ARG A 255 10.83 -9.17 9.18
C ARG A 255 11.54 -10.42 8.68
N SER A 256 11.08 -10.99 7.57
CA SER A 256 11.68 -12.17 6.96
C SER A 256 13.03 -11.84 6.33
N ASP A 257 13.15 -10.70 5.65
CA ASP A 257 14.40 -10.27 5.00
C ASP A 257 15.46 -9.94 6.06
N LEU A 258 15.12 -9.22 7.12
CA LEU A 258 16.01 -8.96 8.25
C LEU A 258 16.50 -10.28 8.92
N GLN A 259 15.67 -11.32 8.96
CA GLN A 259 16.08 -12.62 9.47
C GLN A 259 16.95 -13.40 8.48
N THR A 260 16.62 -13.36 7.20
CA THR A 260 17.36 -14.06 6.14
C THR A 260 18.78 -13.50 6.02
N PHE A 261 18.87 -12.18 6.00
CA PHE A 261 20.11 -11.44 5.81
C PHE A 261 20.83 -11.06 7.11
N GLN A 262 20.48 -11.69 8.24
CA GLN A 262 21.06 -11.35 9.55
C GLN A 262 22.60 -11.42 9.60
N ALA A 263 23.25 -12.24 8.76
CA ALA A 263 24.70 -12.30 8.66
C ALA A 263 25.32 -11.04 8.03
N LEU A 264 24.53 -10.28 7.28
CA LEU A 264 24.94 -9.03 6.62
C LEU A 264 24.60 -7.79 7.43
N LEU A 265 23.97 -7.94 8.60
CA LEU A 265 23.43 -6.86 9.42
C LEU A 265 23.95 -6.97 10.86
N GLU A 266 24.02 -5.85 11.57
CA GLU A 266 24.30 -5.84 13.01
C GLU A 266 23.18 -6.55 13.78
N GLN A 267 23.54 -7.52 14.60
CA GLN A 267 22.59 -8.44 15.22
C GLN A 267 21.63 -7.75 16.20
N GLU A 268 22.15 -6.90 17.08
CA GLU A 268 21.35 -6.21 18.10
C GLU A 268 20.33 -5.24 17.49
N TRP A 269 20.79 -4.44 16.53
CA TRP A 269 19.94 -3.54 15.79
C TRP A 269 18.83 -4.27 15.05
N THR A 270 19.18 -5.38 14.38
CA THR A 270 18.23 -6.22 13.66
C THR A 270 17.19 -6.83 14.59
N ALA A 271 17.61 -7.31 15.77
CA ALA A 271 16.70 -7.90 16.76
C ALA A 271 15.69 -6.86 17.27
N ARG A 272 16.15 -5.63 17.60
CA ARG A 272 15.27 -4.53 18.03
C ARG A 272 14.24 -4.15 16.95
N LEU A 273 14.68 -3.96 15.72
CA LEU A 273 13.79 -3.60 14.62
C LEU A 273 12.75 -4.70 14.33
N ARG A 274 13.18 -5.97 14.38
CA ARG A 274 12.29 -7.13 14.21
C ARG A 274 11.24 -7.25 15.33
N ALA A 275 11.56 -6.88 16.56
CA ALA A 275 10.62 -6.86 17.68
C ALA A 275 9.53 -5.80 17.47
N GLU A 276 9.90 -4.59 17.05
CA GLU A 276 8.94 -3.53 16.74
C GLU A 276 8.03 -3.88 15.54
N LEU A 277 8.61 -4.49 14.51
CA LEU A 277 7.83 -5.01 13.37
C LEU A 277 6.94 -6.20 13.77
N ALA A 278 7.30 -6.99 14.80
CA ALA A 278 6.45 -8.06 15.32
C ALA A 278 5.19 -7.49 15.97
N TRP A 279 5.34 -6.45 16.79
CA TRP A 279 4.25 -5.72 17.40
C TRP A 279 3.29 -5.12 16.35
N LEU A 280 3.81 -4.44 15.34
CA LEU A 280 2.98 -3.90 14.26
C LEU A 280 2.27 -5.02 13.47
N ALA A 281 2.98 -6.13 13.19
CA ALA A 281 2.41 -7.28 12.48
C ALA A 281 1.28 -7.96 13.24
N GLU A 282 1.30 -7.95 14.57
CA GLU A 282 0.23 -8.47 15.41
C GLU A 282 -1.04 -7.63 15.27
N ALA A 283 -0.93 -6.29 15.38
CA ALA A 283 -2.06 -5.38 15.21
C ALA A 283 -2.68 -5.49 13.80
N LEU A 284 -1.85 -5.48 12.75
CA LEU A 284 -2.29 -5.67 11.37
C LEU A 284 -2.87 -7.07 11.13
N GLY A 285 -2.33 -8.08 11.83
CA GLY A 285 -2.75 -9.47 11.73
C GLY A 285 -4.16 -9.67 12.23
N GLY A 286 -4.46 -9.19 13.44
CA GLY A 286 -5.79 -9.33 14.05
C GLY A 286 -6.91 -8.81 13.16
N ALA A 287 -6.73 -7.64 12.54
CA ALA A 287 -7.72 -7.07 11.62
C ALA A 287 -7.89 -7.91 10.35
N ARG A 288 -6.79 -8.35 9.73
CA ARG A 288 -6.82 -9.11 8.47
C ARG A 288 -7.32 -10.54 8.64
N ASP A 289 -6.99 -11.20 9.74
CA ASP A 289 -7.38 -12.61 9.95
C ASP A 289 -8.90 -12.74 10.06
N VAL A 290 -9.59 -11.80 10.72
CA VAL A 290 -11.06 -11.79 10.79
C VAL A 290 -11.68 -11.40 9.44
N GLU A 291 -11.09 -10.48 8.69
CA GLU A 291 -11.54 -10.13 7.34
C GLU A 291 -11.53 -11.36 6.42
N VAL A 292 -10.46 -12.16 6.46
CA VAL A 292 -10.35 -13.40 5.69
C VAL A 292 -11.40 -14.42 6.14
N LEU A 293 -11.64 -14.58 7.44
CA LEU A 293 -12.68 -15.49 7.94
C LEU A 293 -14.07 -15.08 7.47
N ARG A 294 -14.43 -13.80 7.49
CA ARG A 294 -15.73 -13.32 7.00
C ARG A 294 -15.92 -13.59 5.52
N ALA A 295 -14.92 -13.28 4.71
CA ALA A 295 -14.95 -13.59 3.27
C ALA A 295 -15.07 -15.11 3.02
N ARG A 296 -14.41 -15.92 3.85
CA ARG A 296 -14.47 -17.38 3.75
C ARG A 296 -15.82 -17.93 4.16
N LEU A 297 -16.47 -17.38 5.19
CA LEU A 297 -17.81 -17.75 5.62
C LEU A 297 -18.80 -17.74 4.44
N TYR A 298 -18.90 -16.62 3.75
CA TYR A 298 -19.80 -16.46 2.61
C TYR A 298 -19.44 -17.36 1.43
N ARG A 299 -18.14 -17.51 1.13
CA ARG A 299 -17.67 -18.42 0.06
C ARG A 299 -18.02 -19.87 0.36
N THR A 300 -17.82 -20.33 1.60
CA THR A 300 -18.09 -21.70 2.01
C THR A 300 -19.58 -21.96 2.13
N ALA A 301 -20.36 -20.99 2.60
CA ALA A 301 -21.82 -21.08 2.66
C ALA A 301 -22.43 -21.19 1.25
N GLY A 302 -21.92 -20.42 0.28
CA GLY A 302 -22.39 -20.45 -1.11
C GLY A 302 -21.84 -21.59 -1.97
N ALA A 303 -21.02 -22.49 -1.42
CA ALA A 303 -20.36 -23.55 -2.21
C ALA A 303 -21.33 -24.64 -2.75
N ASP A 304 -22.52 -24.77 -2.17
CA ASP A 304 -23.56 -25.68 -2.61
C ASP A 304 -24.91 -24.95 -2.67
N PRO A 305 -25.28 -24.44 -3.86
CA PRO A 305 -26.54 -23.73 -4.04
C PRO A 305 -27.78 -24.59 -3.89
N LEU A 306 -27.66 -25.93 -4.10
CA LEU A 306 -28.78 -26.87 -4.01
C LEU A 306 -29.16 -27.20 -2.57
N SER A 307 -28.23 -26.99 -1.64
CA SER A 307 -28.46 -27.22 -0.22
C SER A 307 -27.80 -26.09 0.59
N PRO A 308 -28.35 -24.85 0.56
CA PRO A 308 -27.77 -23.72 1.31
C PRO A 308 -27.87 -23.95 2.82
N PRO A 309 -26.93 -23.48 3.61
CA PRO A 309 -27.05 -23.43 5.06
C PRO A 309 -28.17 -22.47 5.49
N ASP A 310 -28.58 -22.56 6.76
CA ASP A 310 -29.55 -21.63 7.34
C ASP A 310 -29.02 -20.19 7.31
N SER A 311 -29.77 -19.27 6.69
CA SER A 311 -29.35 -17.88 6.50
C SER A 311 -29.25 -17.10 7.83
N ALA A 312 -30.16 -17.37 8.76
CA ALA A 312 -30.12 -16.69 10.07
C ALA A 312 -28.92 -17.14 10.90
N ALA A 313 -28.54 -18.43 10.79
CA ALA A 313 -27.31 -18.93 11.41
C ALA A 313 -26.05 -18.32 10.78
N ILE A 314 -26.00 -18.14 9.45
CA ILE A 314 -24.88 -17.45 8.77
C ILE A 314 -24.79 -16.00 9.22
N GLU A 315 -25.91 -15.27 9.26
CA GLU A 315 -25.93 -13.88 9.73
C GLU A 315 -25.45 -13.76 11.19
N ARG A 316 -25.78 -14.74 12.02
CA ARG A 316 -25.36 -14.78 13.42
C ARG A 316 -23.84 -14.98 13.55
N ILE A 317 -23.28 -15.91 12.78
CA ILE A 317 -21.82 -16.12 12.72
C ILE A 317 -21.14 -14.83 12.21
N ASP A 318 -21.67 -14.23 11.14
CA ASP A 318 -21.09 -13.00 10.58
C ASP A 318 -21.16 -11.83 11.57
N ALA A 319 -22.25 -11.67 12.32
CA ALA A 319 -22.37 -10.64 13.36
C ALA A 319 -21.33 -10.80 14.46
N ALA A 320 -21.05 -12.03 14.91
CA ALA A 320 -19.98 -12.32 15.87
C ALA A 320 -18.60 -11.98 15.30
N LEU A 321 -18.33 -12.36 14.05
CA LEU A 321 -17.08 -12.00 13.37
C LEU A 321 -16.97 -10.49 13.12
N ALA A 322 -18.05 -9.79 12.77
CA ALA A 322 -18.07 -8.34 12.62
C ALA A 322 -17.71 -7.62 13.93
N SER A 323 -18.24 -8.08 15.05
CA SER A 323 -17.88 -7.56 16.37
C SER A 323 -16.39 -7.79 16.69
N ARG A 324 -15.86 -8.98 16.39
CA ARG A 324 -14.43 -9.30 16.54
C ARG A 324 -13.57 -8.42 15.62
N GLN A 325 -14.02 -8.20 14.38
CA GLN A 325 -13.34 -7.32 13.43
C GLN A 325 -13.29 -5.87 13.93
N ALA A 326 -14.38 -5.35 14.45
CA ALA A 326 -14.43 -3.99 15.01
C ALA A 326 -13.42 -3.80 16.17
N LYS A 327 -13.32 -4.79 17.07
CA LYS A 327 -12.31 -4.77 18.15
C LYS A 327 -10.89 -4.81 17.62
N ALA A 328 -10.61 -5.66 16.61
CA ALA A 328 -9.29 -5.76 16.01
C ALA A 328 -8.90 -4.46 15.27
N LEU A 329 -9.84 -3.82 14.57
CA LEU A 329 -9.64 -2.53 13.94
C LEU A 329 -9.39 -1.41 14.95
N ALA A 330 -10.11 -1.39 16.07
CA ALA A 330 -9.84 -0.43 17.16
C ALA A 330 -8.43 -0.61 17.75
N THR A 331 -7.97 -1.85 17.91
CA THR A 331 -6.59 -2.16 18.34
C THR A 331 -5.55 -1.66 17.31
N LEU A 332 -5.82 -1.86 16.03
CA LEU A 332 -4.97 -1.35 14.95
C LEU A 332 -4.93 0.18 14.94
N ASP A 333 -6.08 0.85 15.07
CA ASP A 333 -6.16 2.30 15.14
C ASP A 333 -5.34 2.84 16.31
N ALA A 334 -5.51 2.26 17.52
CA ALA A 334 -4.71 2.63 18.70
C ALA A 334 -3.19 2.44 18.45
N ALA A 335 -2.81 1.36 17.75
CA ALA A 335 -1.41 1.12 17.41
C ALA A 335 -0.88 2.21 16.45
N LEU A 336 -1.62 2.53 15.38
CA LEU A 336 -1.23 3.52 14.37
C LEU A 336 -1.18 4.96 14.91
N HIS A 337 -1.95 5.30 15.96
CA HIS A 337 -1.92 6.60 16.62
C HIS A 337 -0.87 6.69 17.75
N SER A 338 -0.22 5.58 18.10
CA SER A 338 0.73 5.54 19.20
C SER A 338 2.06 6.25 18.88
N ARG A 339 2.69 6.81 19.94
CA ARG A 339 4.08 7.30 19.85
C ARG A 339 5.07 6.19 19.48
N ARG A 340 4.75 4.92 19.79
CA ARG A 340 5.55 3.75 19.42
C ARG A 340 5.60 3.60 17.91
N TYR A 341 4.47 3.75 17.23
CA TYR A 341 4.40 3.68 15.77
C TYR A 341 5.21 4.79 15.10
N VAL A 342 5.13 6.02 15.59
CA VAL A 342 5.94 7.14 15.09
C VAL A 342 7.44 6.85 15.23
N LYS A 343 7.88 6.30 16.37
CA LYS A 343 9.28 5.87 16.58
C LYS A 343 9.68 4.74 15.63
N LEU A 344 8.78 3.80 15.37
CA LEU A 344 9.02 2.75 14.39
C LEU A 344 9.20 3.32 12.97
N LEU A 345 8.34 4.25 12.54
CA LEU A 345 8.48 4.91 11.24
C LEU A 345 9.84 5.62 11.08
N GLU A 346 10.32 6.30 12.11
CA GLU A 346 11.67 6.91 12.11
C GLU A 346 12.76 5.84 12.03
N ALA A 347 12.65 4.75 12.78
CA ALA A 347 13.60 3.65 12.72
C ALA A 347 13.64 2.99 11.33
N LEU A 348 12.47 2.87 10.66
CA LEU A 348 12.37 2.34 9.31
C LEU A 348 13.05 3.25 8.28
N VAL A 349 12.87 4.56 8.36
CA VAL A 349 13.58 5.50 7.48
C VAL A 349 15.08 5.47 7.75
N GLY A 350 15.51 5.42 9.02
CA GLY A 350 16.90 5.22 9.39
C GLY A 350 17.50 3.93 8.83
N ALA A 351 16.72 2.83 8.85
CA ALA A 351 17.15 1.55 8.29
C ALA A 351 17.40 1.58 6.77
N VAL A 352 16.73 2.46 6.05
CA VAL A 352 16.97 2.64 4.60
C VAL A 352 18.14 3.58 4.33
N ARG A 353 18.25 4.68 5.10
CA ARG A 353 19.30 5.67 4.90
C ARG A 353 20.67 5.17 5.30
N GLU A 354 20.73 4.55 6.48
CA GLU A 354 21.97 4.14 7.14
C GLU A 354 21.78 2.74 7.74
N PRO A 355 21.64 1.68 6.91
CA PRO A 355 21.50 0.32 7.42
C PRO A 355 22.79 -0.08 8.13
N ARG A 356 22.66 -0.69 9.30
CA ARG A 356 23.82 -1.18 10.06
C ARG A 356 24.33 -2.50 9.47
N LEU A 357 25.25 -2.36 8.51
CA LEU A 357 25.83 -3.47 7.76
C LEU A 357 27.00 -4.10 8.48
N SER A 358 27.13 -5.43 8.40
CA SER A 358 28.30 -6.18 8.84
C SER A 358 29.45 -6.08 7.82
N PRO A 359 30.68 -6.43 8.18
CA PRO A 359 31.80 -6.51 7.22
C PRO A 359 31.50 -7.40 6.00
N LEU A 360 30.78 -8.53 6.20
CA LEU A 360 30.39 -9.44 5.11
C LEU A 360 29.52 -8.77 4.04
N ALA A 361 28.78 -7.74 4.41
CA ALA A 361 27.94 -6.98 3.47
C ALA A 361 28.76 -6.19 2.42
N GLN A 362 30.03 -5.98 2.65
CA GLN A 362 30.95 -5.33 1.69
C GLN A 362 31.40 -6.25 0.56
N GLU A 363 31.23 -7.57 0.75
CA GLU A 363 31.55 -8.56 -0.28
C GLU A 363 30.58 -8.50 -1.46
N ARG A 364 30.99 -9.05 -2.60
CA ARG A 364 30.19 -9.12 -3.81
C ARG A 364 28.92 -9.94 -3.58
N ALA A 365 27.80 -9.41 -4.02
CA ALA A 365 26.47 -10.02 -3.85
C ALA A 365 26.38 -11.41 -4.49
N ASP A 366 26.92 -11.59 -5.70
CA ASP A 366 26.93 -12.86 -6.43
C ASP A 366 27.71 -13.99 -5.73
N ARG A 367 28.66 -13.67 -4.84
CA ARG A 367 29.41 -14.64 -4.06
C ARG A 367 28.73 -15.01 -2.74
N VAL A 368 28.04 -14.06 -2.11
CA VAL A 368 27.53 -14.21 -0.74
C VAL A 368 26.07 -14.64 -0.72
N LEU A 369 25.24 -14.04 -1.57
CA LEU A 369 23.78 -14.21 -1.46
C LEU A 369 23.27 -15.62 -1.77
N PRO A 370 23.82 -16.39 -2.73
CA PRO A 370 23.38 -17.77 -2.95
C PRO A 370 23.53 -18.63 -1.68
N GLY A 371 24.66 -18.50 -0.96
CA GLY A 371 24.88 -19.19 0.31
C GLY A 371 23.91 -18.81 1.41
N ILE A 372 23.50 -17.52 1.47
CA ILE A 372 22.52 -17.04 2.43
C ILE A 372 21.11 -17.61 2.10
N VAL A 373 20.70 -17.66 0.83
CA VAL A 373 19.40 -18.20 0.41
C VAL A 373 19.34 -19.73 0.58
N ARG A 374 20.46 -20.41 0.45
CA ARG A 374 20.56 -21.86 0.68
C ARG A 374 20.05 -22.29 2.06
N LYS A 375 20.25 -21.47 3.10
CA LYS A 375 19.82 -21.79 4.46
C LYS A 375 18.30 -21.88 4.62
N PRO A 376 17.46 -20.87 4.25
CA PRO A 376 16.00 -20.98 4.27
C PRO A 376 15.49 -22.04 3.28
N TRP A 377 16.13 -22.25 2.14
CA TRP A 377 15.82 -23.33 1.21
C TRP A 377 15.96 -24.70 1.86
N ARG A 378 17.14 -24.97 2.47
CA ARG A 378 17.41 -26.23 3.16
C ARG A 378 16.41 -26.49 4.31
N ARG A 379 16.04 -25.43 5.06
CA ARG A 379 15.02 -25.56 6.11
C ARG A 379 13.64 -25.88 5.55
N LEU A 380 13.32 -25.43 4.36
CA LEU A 380 12.07 -25.77 3.68
C LEU A 380 12.09 -27.24 3.21
N THR A 381 13.19 -27.68 2.61
CA THR A 381 13.26 -29.02 1.99
C THR A 381 13.45 -30.14 3.02
N VAL A 382 14.36 -29.97 3.96
CA VAL A 382 14.75 -31.00 4.94
C VAL A 382 14.00 -30.90 6.25
N GLY A 383 13.54 -29.68 6.61
CA GLY A 383 12.92 -29.46 7.91
C GLY A 383 13.90 -29.01 9.00
N GLY A 384 13.55 -29.23 10.24
CA GLY A 384 14.34 -28.91 11.43
C GLY A 384 13.49 -28.54 12.63
N GLY A 385 14.04 -28.69 13.84
CA GLY A 385 13.31 -28.37 15.08
C GLY A 385 12.14 -29.32 15.37
N GLY A 386 12.27 -30.60 14.99
CA GLY A 386 11.25 -31.63 15.22
C GLY A 386 10.15 -31.69 14.17
N ALA A 387 10.02 -30.69 13.26
CA ALA A 387 9.00 -30.67 12.21
C ALA A 387 9.57 -31.06 10.84
N PRO A 388 8.81 -31.77 9.99
CA PRO A 388 9.25 -32.26 8.69
C PRO A 388 9.55 -31.11 7.71
N GLY A 389 10.37 -31.40 6.70
CA GLY A 389 10.47 -30.55 5.51
C GLY A 389 9.27 -30.75 4.58
N ALA A 390 9.20 -29.92 3.54
CA ALA A 390 8.10 -29.96 2.60
C ALA A 390 7.95 -31.32 1.86
N GLY A 391 9.06 -32.00 1.57
CA GLY A 391 9.06 -33.33 0.99
C GLY A 391 8.64 -34.46 1.95
N GLY A 392 8.61 -34.21 3.24
CA GLY A 392 8.17 -35.15 4.27
C GLY A 392 6.73 -34.95 4.74
N LEU A 393 5.97 -34.03 4.14
CA LEU A 393 4.56 -33.86 4.47
C LEU A 393 3.74 -35.02 3.94
N THR A 394 2.99 -35.66 4.87
CA THR A 394 2.04 -36.73 4.56
C THR A 394 0.63 -36.32 5.01
N PRO A 395 -0.44 -36.86 4.38
CA PRO A 395 -1.83 -36.44 4.67
C PRO A 395 -2.28 -36.66 6.11
N ASP A 396 -1.64 -37.51 6.86
CA ASP A 396 -1.93 -37.90 8.26
C ASP A 396 -1.26 -36.97 9.29
N LEU A 397 -0.30 -36.17 8.88
CA LEU A 397 0.38 -35.23 9.80
C LEU A 397 -0.58 -34.15 10.35
N PRO A 398 -0.33 -33.68 11.60
CA PRO A 398 -1.09 -32.57 12.20
C PRO A 398 -1.10 -31.30 11.33
N ASP A 399 -2.16 -30.50 11.44
CA ASP A 399 -2.28 -29.20 10.76
C ASP A 399 -1.11 -28.26 11.10
N ASP A 400 -0.54 -28.37 12.32
CA ASP A 400 0.61 -27.57 12.77
C ASP A 400 1.89 -27.86 11.96
N ASP A 401 2.14 -29.08 11.55
CA ASP A 401 3.29 -29.40 10.71
C ASP A 401 3.18 -28.75 9.33
N TRP A 402 1.99 -28.78 8.76
CA TRP A 402 1.68 -28.08 7.51
C TRP A 402 1.85 -26.57 7.66
N HIS A 403 1.44 -26.02 8.80
CA HIS A 403 1.64 -24.61 9.12
C HIS A 403 3.13 -24.24 9.22
N GLU A 404 3.96 -25.08 9.87
CA GLU A 404 5.41 -24.86 9.95
C GLU A 404 6.06 -24.85 8.56
N VAL A 405 5.70 -25.81 7.70
CA VAL A 405 6.19 -25.83 6.31
C VAL A 405 5.74 -24.56 5.54
N ARG A 406 4.50 -24.10 5.73
CA ARG A 406 4.01 -22.83 5.14
C ARG A 406 4.86 -21.63 5.59
N LYS A 407 5.25 -21.55 6.87
CA LYS A 407 6.13 -20.48 7.38
C LYS A 407 7.51 -20.55 6.73
N ARG A 408 8.07 -21.74 6.57
CA ARG A 408 9.38 -21.97 5.91
C ARG A 408 9.31 -21.63 4.42
N ALA A 409 8.23 -22.02 3.72
CA ALA A 409 8.02 -21.69 2.33
C ALA A 409 7.97 -20.18 2.10
N LYS A 410 7.28 -19.43 2.99
CA LYS A 410 7.28 -17.94 2.92
C LYS A 410 8.71 -17.37 3.03
N ARG A 411 9.55 -17.89 3.97
CA ARG A 411 10.92 -17.41 4.13
C ARG A 411 11.78 -17.72 2.91
N ALA A 412 11.70 -18.95 2.40
CA ALA A 412 12.49 -19.35 1.23
C ALA A 412 12.09 -18.54 -0.01
N ARG A 413 10.79 -18.31 -0.22
CA ARG A 413 10.31 -17.45 -1.32
C ARG A 413 10.81 -16.03 -1.20
N TYR A 414 10.67 -15.39 -0.04
CA TYR A 414 11.11 -14.01 0.13
C TYR A 414 12.62 -13.87 -0.03
N ALA A 415 13.39 -14.85 0.44
CA ALA A 415 14.84 -14.89 0.24
C ALA A 415 15.19 -14.96 -1.27
N ALA A 416 14.58 -15.86 -2.02
CA ALA A 416 14.79 -15.98 -3.47
C ALA A 416 14.37 -14.71 -4.21
N ASP A 417 13.22 -14.13 -3.84
CA ASP A 417 12.68 -12.91 -4.42
C ASP A 417 13.60 -11.69 -4.18
N ALA A 418 14.14 -11.58 -2.95
CA ALA A 418 15.04 -10.47 -2.59
C ALA A 418 16.36 -10.48 -3.37
N VAL A 419 16.90 -11.66 -3.70
CA VAL A 419 18.17 -11.78 -4.44
C VAL A 419 17.99 -11.82 -5.96
N SER A 420 16.77 -11.85 -6.44
CA SER A 420 16.47 -11.96 -7.88
C SER A 420 17.06 -10.82 -8.72
N VAL A 421 17.27 -9.66 -8.11
CA VAL A 421 17.92 -8.49 -8.75
C VAL A 421 19.39 -8.74 -9.13
N VAL A 422 20.03 -9.78 -8.54
CA VAL A 422 21.43 -10.14 -8.79
C VAL A 422 21.55 -11.50 -9.45
N VAL A 423 20.81 -12.48 -8.95
CA VAL A 423 20.81 -13.86 -9.52
C VAL A 423 20.04 -13.92 -10.83
N GLY A 424 19.05 -13.02 -11.01
CA GLY A 424 18.29 -12.94 -12.26
C GLY A 424 17.14 -13.95 -12.33
N PRO A 425 16.85 -14.45 -13.58
CA PRO A 425 15.66 -15.26 -13.85
C PRO A 425 15.54 -16.54 -13.00
N ASP A 426 16.64 -17.17 -12.64
CA ASP A 426 16.64 -18.44 -11.90
C ASP A 426 16.07 -18.26 -10.48
N ALA A 427 16.43 -17.18 -9.80
CA ALA A 427 15.84 -16.86 -8.49
C ALA A 427 14.34 -16.49 -8.62
N VAL A 428 13.95 -15.83 -9.71
CA VAL A 428 12.52 -15.54 -10.01
C VAL A 428 11.74 -16.85 -10.24
N LEU A 429 12.32 -17.80 -10.97
CA LEU A 429 11.70 -19.12 -11.22
C LEU A 429 11.46 -19.86 -9.92
N LEU A 430 12.48 -19.94 -9.05
CA LEU A 430 12.33 -20.56 -7.73
C LEU A 430 11.27 -19.84 -6.88
N ALA A 431 11.29 -18.51 -6.82
CA ALA A 431 10.32 -17.75 -6.04
C ALA A 431 8.88 -18.00 -6.54
N LYS A 432 8.66 -18.06 -7.87
CA LYS A 432 7.36 -18.39 -8.48
C LYS A 432 6.95 -19.85 -8.20
N ALA A 433 7.87 -20.80 -8.26
CA ALA A 433 7.60 -22.20 -7.96
C ALA A 433 7.15 -22.36 -6.49
N ILE A 434 7.90 -21.77 -5.55
CA ILE A 434 7.51 -21.76 -4.13
C ILE A 434 6.17 -21.03 -3.92
N ALA A 435 5.87 -19.97 -4.68
CA ALA A 435 4.59 -19.26 -4.57
C ALA A 435 3.39 -20.15 -4.91
N ARG A 436 3.52 -21.07 -5.90
CA ARG A 436 2.47 -22.07 -6.20
C ARG A 436 2.25 -23.01 -5.03
N ALA A 437 3.32 -23.57 -4.44
CA ALA A 437 3.24 -24.40 -3.24
C ALA A 437 2.62 -23.64 -2.05
N GLN A 438 2.94 -22.35 -1.89
CA GLN A 438 2.32 -21.50 -0.87
C GLN A 438 0.82 -21.27 -1.09
N GLY A 439 0.34 -21.29 -2.32
CA GLY A 439 -1.10 -21.23 -2.61
C GLY A 439 -1.84 -22.41 -1.99
N VAL A 440 -1.32 -23.62 -2.20
CA VAL A 440 -1.89 -24.87 -1.62
C VAL A 440 -1.78 -24.88 -0.10
N LEU A 441 -0.60 -24.55 0.46
CA LEU A 441 -0.41 -24.44 1.91
C LEU A 441 -1.24 -23.31 2.53
N GLY A 442 -1.56 -22.28 1.74
CA GLY A 442 -2.44 -21.19 2.12
C GLY A 442 -3.86 -21.65 2.28
N GLU A 443 -4.41 -22.34 1.25
CA GLU A 443 -5.75 -22.88 1.29
C GLU A 443 -5.92 -23.89 2.45
N HIS A 444 -4.94 -24.78 2.65
CA HIS A 444 -4.92 -25.67 3.80
C HIS A 444 -5.07 -24.90 5.13
N GLN A 445 -4.21 -23.92 5.36
CA GLN A 445 -4.21 -23.16 6.62
C GLN A 445 -5.47 -22.35 6.83
N ASP A 446 -5.95 -21.68 5.78
CA ASP A 446 -7.14 -20.84 5.87
C ASP A 446 -8.39 -21.71 6.10
N ALA A 447 -8.42 -22.93 5.54
CA ALA A 447 -9.47 -23.92 5.78
C ALA A 447 -9.42 -24.49 7.21
N ALA A 448 -8.25 -24.85 7.71
CA ALA A 448 -8.09 -25.38 9.07
C ALA A 448 -8.55 -24.34 10.12
N ILE A 449 -8.06 -23.08 10.00
CA ILE A 449 -8.49 -22.00 10.90
C ILE A 449 -9.99 -21.74 10.83
N ALA A 450 -10.59 -21.82 9.65
CA ALA A 450 -12.03 -21.63 9.48
C ALA A 450 -12.82 -22.78 10.12
N ALA A 451 -12.37 -24.02 9.95
CA ALA A 451 -13.00 -25.18 10.59
C ALA A 451 -13.09 -25.00 12.11
N ASP A 452 -11.98 -24.61 12.73
CA ASP A 452 -11.94 -24.34 14.19
C ASP A 452 -12.88 -23.19 14.57
N ALA A 453 -12.90 -22.10 13.78
CA ALA A 453 -13.76 -20.94 14.04
C ALA A 453 -15.27 -21.29 13.95
N TRP A 454 -15.67 -22.23 13.07
CA TRP A 454 -17.06 -22.68 13.00
C TRP A 454 -17.47 -23.53 14.21
N VAL A 455 -16.56 -24.36 14.73
CA VAL A 455 -16.78 -25.11 15.99
C VAL A 455 -16.91 -24.13 17.17
N GLU A 456 -16.03 -23.12 17.25
CA GLU A 456 -16.12 -22.07 18.28
C GLU A 456 -17.45 -21.33 18.22
N ALA A 457 -17.95 -21.01 17.01
CA ALA A 457 -19.22 -20.32 16.84
C ALA A 457 -20.41 -21.16 17.33
N ALA A 458 -20.41 -22.47 17.07
CA ALA A 458 -21.43 -23.38 17.58
C ALA A 458 -21.37 -23.52 19.11
N ALA A 459 -20.17 -23.61 19.68
CA ALA A 459 -19.95 -23.73 21.12
C ALA A 459 -20.32 -22.47 21.90
N ALA A 460 -20.33 -21.31 21.27
CA ALA A 460 -20.73 -20.03 21.90
C ALA A 460 -22.24 -19.97 22.24
N GLU A 461 -23.08 -20.78 21.59
CA GLU A 461 -24.53 -20.81 21.80
C GLU A 461 -25.05 -22.27 21.93
N PRO A 462 -24.74 -22.95 23.04
CA PRO A 462 -25.22 -24.29 23.27
C PRO A 462 -26.77 -24.32 23.28
N GLY A 463 -27.36 -25.18 22.49
CA GLY A 463 -28.83 -25.27 22.36
C GLY A 463 -29.41 -24.57 21.13
N ASN A 464 -28.64 -23.77 20.39
CA ASN A 464 -29.05 -23.26 19.09
C ASN A 464 -28.80 -24.32 18.01
N VAL A 465 -29.82 -25.19 17.79
CA VAL A 465 -29.71 -26.33 16.86
C VAL A 465 -29.41 -25.86 15.42
N ALA A 466 -30.07 -24.81 14.94
CA ALA A 466 -29.84 -24.29 13.58
C ALA A 466 -28.40 -23.83 13.38
N LEU A 467 -27.85 -23.13 14.37
CA LEU A 467 -26.45 -22.69 14.38
C LEU A 467 -25.49 -23.89 14.41
N ALA A 468 -25.74 -24.88 15.28
CA ALA A 468 -24.90 -26.06 15.41
C ALA A 468 -24.87 -26.89 14.10
N VAL A 469 -26.03 -27.11 13.47
CA VAL A 469 -26.13 -27.80 12.17
C VAL A 469 -25.40 -27.04 11.06
N THR A 470 -25.60 -25.71 11.00
CA THR A 470 -24.94 -24.86 10.00
C THR A 470 -23.41 -24.86 10.18
N ALA A 471 -22.94 -24.67 11.41
CA ALA A 471 -21.52 -24.70 11.75
C ALA A 471 -20.87 -26.07 11.44
N GLY A 472 -21.56 -27.18 11.73
CA GLY A 472 -21.11 -28.52 11.40
C GLY A 472 -20.97 -28.73 9.89
N ARG A 473 -21.93 -28.25 9.09
CA ARG A 473 -21.85 -28.31 7.61
C ARG A 473 -20.69 -27.45 7.07
N LEU A 474 -20.48 -26.26 7.61
CA LEU A 474 -19.34 -25.40 7.25
C LEU A 474 -18.03 -26.09 7.62
N PHE A 475 -17.94 -26.67 8.83
CA PHE A 475 -16.77 -27.42 9.30
C PHE A 475 -16.40 -28.55 8.34
N GLU A 476 -17.36 -29.41 7.95
CA GLU A 476 -17.11 -30.51 7.02
C GLU A 476 -16.61 -30.01 5.66
N ARG A 477 -17.17 -28.92 5.14
CA ARG A 477 -16.71 -28.31 3.88
C ARG A 477 -15.27 -27.83 3.97
N GLU A 478 -14.89 -27.25 5.13
CA GLU A 478 -13.52 -26.80 5.37
C GLU A 478 -12.56 -27.98 5.55
N ARG A 479 -12.94 -29.04 6.29
CA ARG A 479 -12.09 -30.24 6.41
C ARG A 479 -11.92 -30.95 5.05
N ALA A 480 -12.93 -30.96 4.21
CA ALA A 480 -12.81 -31.43 2.82
C ALA A 480 -11.82 -30.56 2.01
N ALA A 481 -11.79 -29.23 2.22
CA ALA A 481 -10.81 -28.35 1.57
C ALA A 481 -9.37 -28.62 2.08
N VAL A 482 -9.19 -28.88 3.37
CA VAL A 482 -7.92 -29.34 3.96
C VAL A 482 -7.44 -30.61 3.26
N THR A 483 -8.31 -31.61 3.15
CA THR A 483 -8.00 -32.92 2.50
C THR A 483 -7.59 -32.72 1.04
N ARG A 484 -8.34 -31.92 0.27
CA ARG A 484 -7.99 -31.60 -1.12
C ARG A 484 -6.63 -30.89 -1.23
N ALA A 485 -6.34 -29.93 -0.35
CA ALA A 485 -5.06 -29.23 -0.36
C ALA A 485 -3.89 -30.19 -0.05
N ARG A 486 -4.05 -31.09 0.94
CA ARG A 486 -3.07 -32.12 1.25
C ARG A 486 -2.81 -33.06 0.07
N ALA A 487 -3.85 -33.51 -0.59
CA ALA A 487 -3.74 -34.38 -1.77
C ALA A 487 -3.06 -33.68 -2.97
N ALA A 488 -3.28 -32.38 -3.16
CA ALA A 488 -2.69 -31.61 -4.25
C ALA A 488 -1.22 -31.24 -4.03
N PHE A 489 -0.77 -31.16 -2.78
CA PHE A 489 0.55 -30.62 -2.45
C PHE A 489 1.73 -31.41 -3.03
N PRO A 490 1.80 -32.77 -3.01
CA PRO A 490 2.94 -33.52 -3.52
C PRO A 490 3.28 -33.19 -4.98
N ALA A 491 2.29 -33.12 -5.84
CA ALA A 491 2.49 -32.80 -7.27
C ALA A 491 3.06 -31.37 -7.45
N VAL A 492 2.54 -30.42 -6.68
CA VAL A 492 3.05 -29.03 -6.71
C VAL A 492 4.46 -28.97 -6.15
N TRP A 493 4.76 -29.73 -5.08
CA TRP A 493 6.10 -29.75 -4.47
C TRP A 493 7.15 -30.32 -5.42
N LEU A 494 6.85 -31.37 -6.15
CA LEU A 494 7.75 -31.92 -7.16
C LEU A 494 8.16 -30.84 -8.19
N SER A 495 7.22 -29.99 -8.62
CA SER A 495 7.53 -28.89 -9.52
C SER A 495 8.43 -27.80 -8.92
N VAL A 496 8.47 -27.67 -7.59
CA VAL A 496 9.35 -26.72 -6.91
C VAL A 496 10.81 -27.20 -6.92
N VAL A 497 11.03 -28.49 -6.71
CA VAL A 497 12.38 -29.09 -6.57
C VAL A 497 13.02 -29.47 -7.92
N GLU A 498 12.37 -29.16 -9.05
CA GLU A 498 12.97 -29.37 -10.37
C GLU A 498 14.34 -28.69 -10.48
N GLU A 499 15.30 -29.35 -11.09
CA GLU A 499 16.70 -28.90 -11.23
C GLU A 499 16.81 -27.46 -11.77
N LYS A 500 15.99 -27.11 -12.77
CA LYS A 500 15.99 -25.76 -13.36
C LYS A 500 15.68 -24.63 -12.36
N ASN A 501 15.01 -24.95 -11.22
CA ASN A 501 14.66 -23.96 -10.22
C ASN A 501 15.76 -23.79 -9.15
N ILE A 502 16.59 -24.81 -8.95
CA ILE A 502 17.50 -24.93 -7.80
C ILE A 502 18.99 -25.00 -8.15
N ALA A 503 19.33 -25.15 -9.43
CA ALA A 503 20.72 -25.29 -9.89
C ALA A 503 21.66 -24.18 -9.38
N TRP A 504 21.19 -22.95 -9.33
CA TRP A 504 21.94 -21.79 -8.85
C TRP A 504 22.18 -21.78 -7.32
N LEU A 505 21.51 -22.64 -6.57
CA LEU A 505 21.70 -22.82 -5.12
C LEU A 505 22.78 -23.85 -4.78
N LYS A 506 23.23 -24.64 -5.73
CA LYS A 506 24.32 -25.60 -5.56
C LYS A 506 25.65 -24.89 -5.56
#